data_87c0f9b3c790002d0d130168d31a73aa
#
_entry.id   87c0f9b3c790002d0d130168d31a73aa
#
_cell.length_a   1.000
_cell.length_b   1.000
_cell.length_c   1.000
_cell.angle_alpha   90.00
_cell.angle_beta   90.00
_cell.angle_gamma   90.00
#
_symmetry.space_group_name_H-M   'P 1'
#
loop_
_entity.id
_entity.type
_entity.pdbx_description
1 polymer ?
#
loop_
_entity_poly.entity_id
_entity_poly.type
_entity_poly.pdbx_seq_one_letter_code
_entity_poly.pdbx_strand_id
1 'polypeptide(L)'
;MCTKVRTRGKHGVAGPEIIVMNQQLSEWRLSVAPMMDWTDRHCRYFHRLLSRRTRLYTEMVTTGALLHGDRPRHLVFNAEEHPVALQLGGSEPDELAACARLGAQWGYDEINLNCGCPSERVQRGAFGACLMAEPELVRDGVKAMLDAVDIPVTVKHRIGIDRVESHDFVCDFIGTVAESGCRVFVVHARNAWLEGLSPKENREVPPLRYETVHRLKRDFPSF
;
A
#
# COMPACT_ATOMS: atom_id res chain seq x y z
N MET A 1 -10.09 -6.91 30.20
CA MET A 1 -9.82 -8.05 31.11
C MET A 1 -9.53 -9.25 30.25
N CYS A 2 -8.27 -9.62 30.08
CA CYS A 2 -7.86 -10.71 29.21
C CYS A 2 -7.64 -11.95 30.09
N THR A 3 -8.48 -12.96 29.92
CA THR A 3 -8.48 -14.19 30.72
C THR A 3 -7.30 -15.09 30.27
N LYS A 4 -6.33 -15.28 31.14
CA LYS A 4 -5.24 -16.26 30.98
C LYS A 4 -5.81 -17.67 31.11
N VAL A 5 -5.81 -18.44 30.05
CA VAL A 5 -5.92 -19.91 30.12
C VAL A 5 -4.51 -20.47 30.32
N ARG A 6 -4.29 -21.05 31.53
CA ARG A 6 -3.09 -21.84 31.83
C ARG A 6 -3.34 -23.27 31.37
N THR A 7 -2.63 -23.72 30.37
CA THR A 7 -2.42 -25.16 30.13
C THR A 7 -1.00 -25.53 30.57
N ARG A 8 -0.90 -26.43 31.57
CA ARG A 8 0.33 -27.12 31.96
C ARG A 8 0.66 -28.16 30.88
N GLY A 9 1.77 -27.99 30.18
CA GLY A 9 2.35 -28.96 29.27
C GLY A 9 3.87 -28.74 29.13
N LYS A 10 4.64 -29.75 29.36
CA LYS A 10 6.09 -29.79 29.50
C LYS A 10 6.83 -29.32 28.24
N HIS A 11 7.95 -28.58 28.45
CA HIS A 11 9.01 -28.18 27.50
C HIS A 11 8.53 -27.22 26.39
N GLY A 12 8.73 -25.90 26.66
CA GLY A 12 8.43 -24.83 25.76
C GLY A 12 9.40 -24.73 24.59
N VAL A 13 8.90 -25.04 23.42
CA VAL A 13 9.41 -24.52 22.16
C VAL A 13 8.47 -23.37 21.79
N ALA A 14 9.01 -22.18 21.57
CA ALA A 14 8.23 -21.03 21.10
C ALA A 14 7.51 -21.43 19.81
N GLY A 15 6.18 -21.31 19.79
CA GLY A 15 5.35 -21.77 18.68
C GLY A 15 5.64 -21.04 17.37
N PRO A 16 5.37 -21.67 16.22
CA PRO A 16 5.67 -21.12 14.90
C PRO A 16 4.97 -19.78 14.57
N GLU A 17 3.88 -19.45 15.25
CA GLU A 17 3.11 -18.21 14.99
C GLU A 17 3.86 -16.92 15.30
N ILE A 18 4.69 -16.87 16.36
CA ILE A 18 5.46 -15.67 16.72
C ILE A 18 6.56 -15.40 15.69
N ILE A 19 7.14 -16.46 15.12
CA ILE A 19 8.22 -16.36 14.12
C ILE A 19 7.64 -15.87 12.78
N VAL A 20 6.44 -16.32 12.40
CA VAL A 20 5.76 -15.90 11.16
C VAL A 20 5.36 -14.42 11.21
N MET A 21 4.79 -13.92 12.31
CA MET A 21 4.44 -12.50 12.46
C MET A 21 5.68 -11.59 12.42
N ASN A 22 6.79 -11.98 13.04
CA ASN A 22 8.04 -11.20 12.97
C ASN A 22 8.68 -11.23 11.58
N GLN A 23 8.55 -12.30 10.81
CA GLN A 23 9.04 -12.36 9.44
C GLN A 23 8.21 -11.48 8.49
N GLN A 24 6.88 -11.51 8.56
CA GLN A 24 6.03 -10.67 7.72
C GLN A 24 6.29 -9.17 7.92
N LEU A 25 6.38 -8.69 9.16
CA LEU A 25 6.71 -7.29 9.45
C LEU A 25 8.12 -6.89 9.00
N SER A 26 9.05 -7.83 8.86
CA SER A 26 10.40 -7.57 8.35
C SER A 26 10.46 -7.29 6.85
N GLU A 27 9.49 -7.79 6.06
CA GLU A 27 9.48 -7.66 4.61
C GLU A 27 9.21 -6.23 4.11
N TRP A 28 8.49 -5.41 4.89
CA TRP A 28 8.23 -3.99 4.57
C TRP A 28 9.19 -3.02 5.26
N ARG A 29 10.16 -3.53 6.01
CA ARG A 29 11.08 -2.69 6.81
C ARG A 29 11.92 -1.74 5.97
N LEU A 30 12.29 -2.15 4.77
CA LEU A 30 12.98 -1.32 3.78
C LEU A 30 12.31 -1.52 2.42
N SER A 31 11.84 -0.43 1.83
CA SER A 31 11.14 -0.44 0.55
C SER A 31 11.59 0.72 -0.33
N VAL A 32 11.61 0.50 -1.64
CA VAL A 32 11.72 1.58 -2.63
C VAL A 32 10.32 2.00 -3.01
N ALA A 33 9.93 3.23 -2.69
CA ALA A 33 8.60 3.74 -2.95
C ALA A 33 8.26 3.75 -4.45
N PRO A 34 6.99 3.52 -4.84
CA PRO A 34 6.54 3.67 -6.21
C PRO A 34 6.70 5.12 -6.69
N MET A 35 7.33 5.31 -7.83
CA MET A 35 7.63 6.64 -8.41
C MET A 35 7.43 6.60 -9.92
N MET A 36 6.44 7.40 -10.42
CA MET A 36 6.22 7.56 -11.85
C MET A 36 7.47 8.06 -12.55
N ASP A 37 7.75 7.53 -13.73
CA ASP A 37 8.92 7.79 -14.58
C ASP A 37 10.28 7.35 -13.97
N TRP A 38 10.26 6.64 -12.83
CA TRP A 38 11.46 6.22 -12.13
C TRP A 38 11.50 4.71 -11.83
N THR A 39 10.49 4.17 -11.14
CA THR A 39 10.51 2.77 -10.68
C THR A 39 10.03 1.78 -11.75
N ASP A 40 10.51 1.94 -12.96
CA ASP A 40 10.37 0.96 -14.04
C ASP A 40 11.17 -0.32 -13.75
N ARG A 41 11.06 -1.32 -14.61
CA ARG A 41 11.78 -2.61 -14.44
C ARG A 41 13.30 -2.46 -14.39
N HIS A 42 13.87 -1.45 -15.05
CA HIS A 42 15.33 -1.24 -15.09
C HIS A 42 15.82 -0.64 -13.77
N CYS A 43 15.10 0.34 -13.24
CA CYS A 43 15.36 0.93 -11.93
C CYS A 43 15.20 -0.11 -10.82
N ARG A 44 14.13 -0.93 -10.85
CA ARG A 44 13.91 -1.99 -9.85
C ARG A 44 15.01 -3.05 -9.90
N TYR A 45 15.42 -3.48 -11.10
CA TYR A 45 16.55 -4.39 -11.25
C TYR A 45 17.84 -3.80 -10.66
N PHE A 46 18.13 -2.53 -10.94
CA PHE A 46 19.29 -1.84 -10.36
C PHE A 46 19.23 -1.82 -8.81
N HIS A 47 18.08 -1.50 -8.21
CA HIS A 47 17.93 -1.55 -6.77
C HIS A 47 18.12 -2.96 -6.20
N ARG A 48 17.73 -3.99 -6.92
CA ARG A 48 17.94 -5.38 -6.52
C ARG A 48 19.40 -5.77 -6.49
N LEU A 49 20.23 -5.23 -7.36
CA LEU A 49 21.69 -5.42 -7.30
C LEU A 49 22.30 -4.83 -6.02
N LEU A 50 21.70 -3.76 -5.47
CA LEU A 50 22.14 -3.14 -4.22
C LEU A 50 21.62 -3.85 -2.98
N SER A 51 20.45 -4.47 -3.04
CA SER A 51 19.81 -5.11 -1.89
C SER A 51 18.91 -6.28 -2.28
N ARG A 52 19.19 -7.45 -1.71
CA ARG A 52 18.39 -8.67 -1.93
C ARG A 52 17.05 -8.68 -1.17
N ARG A 53 16.86 -7.81 -0.19
CA ARG A 53 15.72 -7.87 0.75
C ARG A 53 14.77 -6.69 0.65
N THR A 54 15.17 -5.61 0.00
CA THR A 54 14.34 -4.43 -0.18
C THR A 54 13.11 -4.78 -1.00
N ARG A 55 11.92 -4.42 -0.50
CA ARG A 55 10.69 -4.54 -1.27
C ARG A 55 10.66 -3.47 -2.35
N LEU A 56 10.43 -3.88 -3.57
CA LEU A 56 10.37 -3.01 -4.74
C LEU A 56 8.91 -2.82 -5.14
N TYR A 57 8.58 -1.64 -5.63
CA TYR A 57 7.24 -1.31 -6.13
C TYR A 57 7.33 -0.91 -7.60
N THR A 58 6.32 -1.29 -8.38
CA THR A 58 6.16 -0.75 -9.74
C THR A 58 5.84 0.74 -9.68
N GLU A 59 5.87 1.41 -10.80
CA GLU A 59 5.11 2.64 -10.98
C GLU A 59 3.62 2.35 -10.74
N MET A 60 2.81 3.39 -10.51
CA MET A 60 1.37 3.23 -10.41
C MET A 60 0.76 2.87 -11.77
N VAL A 61 0.13 1.71 -11.87
CA VAL A 61 -0.59 1.26 -13.06
C VAL A 61 -2.10 1.40 -12.82
N THR A 62 -2.81 2.07 -13.73
CA THR A 62 -4.26 2.25 -13.60
C THR A 62 -5.02 0.97 -13.99
N THR A 63 -6.20 0.76 -13.38
CA THR A 63 -7.08 -0.38 -13.74
C THR A 63 -7.40 -0.39 -15.22
N GLY A 64 -7.73 0.77 -15.80
CA GLY A 64 -8.01 0.90 -17.23
C GLY A 64 -6.83 0.49 -18.12
N ALA A 65 -5.58 0.79 -17.72
CA ALA A 65 -4.39 0.38 -18.48
C ALA A 65 -4.20 -1.16 -18.50
N LEU A 66 -4.54 -1.84 -17.41
CA LEU A 66 -4.47 -3.29 -17.34
C LEU A 66 -5.65 -4.01 -18.01
N LEU A 67 -6.85 -3.45 -17.92
CA LEU A 67 -8.04 -4.08 -18.46
C LEU A 67 -8.16 -3.90 -19.97
N HIS A 68 -7.74 -2.73 -20.48
CA HIS A 68 -7.97 -2.33 -21.87
C HIS A 68 -6.69 -2.03 -22.67
N GLY A 69 -5.51 -1.98 -22.00
CA GLY A 69 -4.23 -1.66 -22.62
C GLY A 69 -3.33 -2.87 -22.86
N ASP A 70 -2.07 -2.59 -23.17
CA ASP A 70 -1.00 -3.57 -23.36
C ASP A 70 -0.50 -4.07 -21.99
N ARG A 71 -1.06 -5.17 -21.50
CA ARG A 71 -0.72 -5.77 -20.20
C ARG A 71 0.76 -6.12 -20.05
N PRO A 72 1.41 -6.78 -21.02
CA PRO A 72 2.85 -7.06 -20.94
C PRO A 72 3.69 -5.82 -20.69
N ARG A 73 3.38 -4.71 -21.35
CA ARG A 73 4.10 -3.44 -21.16
C ARG A 73 4.08 -2.96 -19.70
N HIS A 74 2.98 -3.21 -18.98
CA HIS A 74 2.79 -2.73 -17.61
C HIS A 74 3.20 -3.75 -16.54
N LEU A 75 3.15 -5.05 -16.85
CA LEU A 75 3.30 -6.10 -15.87
C LEU A 75 4.62 -6.86 -15.94
N VAL A 76 5.41 -6.72 -17.02
CA VAL A 76 6.68 -7.43 -17.13
C VAL A 76 7.70 -6.93 -16.11
N PHE A 77 8.33 -7.87 -15.43
CA PHE A 77 9.44 -7.64 -14.51
C PHE A 77 10.46 -8.78 -14.60
N ASN A 78 11.67 -8.59 -14.06
CA ASN A 78 12.71 -9.61 -14.06
C ASN A 78 12.57 -10.50 -12.81
N ALA A 79 12.87 -11.80 -12.95
CA ALA A 79 12.76 -12.75 -11.82
C ALA A 79 13.61 -12.33 -10.60
N GLU A 80 14.68 -11.59 -10.80
CA GLU A 80 15.53 -11.08 -9.73
C GLU A 80 14.86 -9.97 -8.91
N GLU A 81 13.81 -9.31 -9.41
CA GLU A 81 13.17 -8.18 -8.73
C GLU A 81 12.40 -8.58 -7.46
N HIS A 82 12.11 -9.87 -7.25
CA HIS A 82 11.44 -10.33 -6.02
C HIS A 82 12.20 -9.97 -4.74
N PRO A 83 11.48 -9.54 -3.66
CA PRO A 83 10.05 -9.31 -3.60
C PRO A 83 9.65 -8.00 -4.30
N VAL A 84 8.64 -8.07 -5.17
CA VAL A 84 8.12 -6.96 -5.97
C VAL A 84 6.60 -6.81 -5.86
N ALA A 85 6.13 -5.59 -5.63
CA ALA A 85 4.72 -5.24 -5.50
C ALA A 85 4.21 -4.51 -6.75
N LEU A 86 3.01 -4.87 -7.20
CA LEU A 86 2.26 -4.11 -8.21
C LEU A 86 1.45 -3.01 -7.54
N GLN A 87 1.72 -1.75 -7.85
CA GLN A 87 0.87 -0.65 -7.39
C GLN A 87 -0.23 -0.33 -8.38
N LEU A 88 -1.49 -0.39 -7.92
CA LEU A 88 -2.69 -0.08 -8.68
C LEU A 88 -3.22 1.34 -8.37
N GLY A 89 -3.77 1.99 -9.39
CA GLY A 89 -4.59 3.19 -9.28
C GLY A 89 -5.97 2.93 -9.88
N GLY A 90 -7.01 3.09 -9.08
CA GLY A 90 -8.40 2.87 -9.46
C GLY A 90 -9.31 3.06 -8.25
N SER A 91 -10.62 3.07 -8.48
CA SER A 91 -11.65 3.22 -7.43
C SER A 91 -12.75 2.15 -7.52
N GLU A 92 -12.94 1.53 -8.70
CA GLU A 92 -14.01 0.56 -8.89
C GLU A 92 -13.62 -0.82 -8.33
N PRO A 93 -14.36 -1.39 -7.33
CA PRO A 93 -14.00 -2.64 -6.66
C PRO A 93 -13.83 -3.82 -7.62
N ASP A 94 -14.71 -3.99 -8.61
CA ASP A 94 -14.64 -5.09 -9.56
C ASP A 94 -13.42 -4.99 -10.47
N GLU A 95 -13.04 -3.79 -10.91
CA GLU A 95 -11.84 -3.54 -11.71
C GLU A 95 -10.58 -3.79 -10.88
N LEU A 96 -10.56 -3.32 -9.62
CA LEU A 96 -9.45 -3.55 -8.70
C LEU A 96 -9.25 -5.04 -8.44
N ALA A 97 -10.33 -5.81 -8.21
CA ALA A 97 -10.27 -7.27 -8.05
C ALA A 97 -9.74 -7.96 -9.30
N ALA A 98 -10.19 -7.55 -10.49
CA ALA A 98 -9.71 -8.10 -11.76
C ALA A 98 -8.20 -7.81 -11.96
N CYS A 99 -7.76 -6.60 -11.66
CA CYS A 99 -6.35 -6.20 -11.74
C CYS A 99 -5.48 -6.91 -10.70
N ALA A 100 -6.00 -7.13 -9.48
CA ALA A 100 -5.31 -7.90 -8.45
C ALA A 100 -5.06 -9.35 -8.92
N ARG A 101 -6.08 -10.01 -9.50
CA ARG A 101 -5.91 -11.34 -10.10
C ARG A 101 -4.85 -11.37 -11.20
N LEU A 102 -4.82 -10.36 -12.07
CA LEU A 102 -3.77 -10.24 -13.09
C LEU A 102 -2.39 -10.11 -12.44
N GLY A 103 -2.23 -9.25 -11.43
CA GLY A 103 -0.97 -9.12 -10.69
C GLY A 103 -0.49 -10.44 -10.08
N ALA A 104 -1.39 -11.18 -9.39
CA ALA A 104 -1.07 -12.49 -8.83
C ALA A 104 -0.69 -13.53 -9.91
N GLN A 105 -1.41 -13.56 -11.02
CA GLN A 105 -1.11 -14.46 -12.17
C GLN A 105 0.25 -14.15 -12.81
N TRP A 106 0.69 -12.89 -12.81
CA TRP A 106 2.01 -12.49 -13.30
C TRP A 106 3.14 -12.74 -12.29
N GLY A 107 2.80 -13.16 -11.06
CA GLY A 107 3.76 -13.55 -10.05
C GLY A 107 4.21 -12.42 -9.12
N TYR A 108 3.49 -11.32 -9.02
CA TYR A 108 3.78 -10.28 -8.03
C TYR A 108 3.58 -10.80 -6.61
N ASP A 109 4.43 -10.34 -5.68
CA ASP A 109 4.40 -10.76 -4.26
C ASP A 109 3.40 -9.96 -3.42
N GLU A 110 2.88 -8.86 -3.95
CA GLU A 110 1.95 -7.95 -3.27
C GLU A 110 1.16 -7.13 -4.28
N ILE A 111 -0.08 -6.82 -3.95
CA ILE A 111 -0.87 -5.76 -4.61
C ILE A 111 -0.96 -4.57 -3.67
N ASN A 112 -0.62 -3.38 -4.16
CA ASN A 112 -0.68 -2.14 -3.38
C ASN A 112 -1.66 -1.16 -4.02
N LEU A 113 -2.59 -0.62 -3.24
CA LEU A 113 -3.52 0.43 -3.71
C LEU A 113 -2.94 1.81 -3.43
N ASN A 114 -2.95 2.68 -4.44
CA ASN A 114 -2.54 4.07 -4.32
C ASN A 114 -3.69 4.95 -3.82
N CYS A 115 -3.59 5.46 -2.59
CA CYS A 115 -4.45 6.48 -2.01
C CYS A 115 -3.64 7.73 -1.62
N GLY A 116 -2.57 8.06 -2.37
CA GLY A 116 -1.66 9.14 -1.98
C GLY A 116 -1.17 10.05 -3.11
N CYS A 117 -1.43 9.73 -4.39
CA CYS A 117 -1.03 10.55 -5.52
C CYS A 117 -1.97 11.76 -5.69
N PRO A 118 -1.46 13.02 -5.64
CA PRO A 118 -2.29 14.21 -5.74
C PRO A 118 -2.38 14.78 -7.18
N SER A 119 -1.92 14.05 -8.22
CA SER A 119 -1.86 14.61 -9.56
C SER A 119 -3.27 14.87 -10.13
N GLU A 120 -3.43 15.95 -10.88
CA GLU A 120 -4.69 16.35 -11.51
C GLU A 120 -5.28 15.23 -12.40
N ARG A 121 -4.43 14.52 -13.15
CA ARG A 121 -4.85 13.37 -13.96
C ARG A 121 -5.47 12.26 -13.12
N VAL A 122 -4.90 12.00 -11.95
CA VAL A 122 -5.36 10.98 -11.00
C VAL A 122 -6.68 11.42 -10.37
N GLN A 123 -6.80 12.69 -9.99
CA GLN A 123 -8.05 13.25 -9.44
C GLN A 123 -9.20 13.22 -10.46
N ARG A 124 -8.94 13.53 -11.74
CA ARG A 124 -9.94 13.41 -12.81
C ARG A 124 -10.42 11.97 -13.00
N GLY A 125 -9.58 10.99 -12.68
CA GLY A 125 -9.91 9.56 -12.67
C GLY A 125 -10.57 9.10 -11.37
N ALA A 126 -10.84 9.99 -10.41
CA ALA A 126 -11.40 9.71 -9.08
C ALA A 126 -10.65 8.63 -8.28
N PHE A 127 -9.30 8.65 -8.30
CA PHE A 127 -8.45 7.77 -7.51
C PHE A 127 -7.22 8.51 -6.94
N GLY A 128 -6.33 7.83 -6.22
CA GLY A 128 -5.19 8.44 -5.56
C GLY A 128 -5.54 9.15 -4.24
N ALA A 129 -4.98 10.34 -4.00
CA ALA A 129 -5.12 11.02 -2.71
C ALA A 129 -6.56 11.46 -2.39
N CYS A 130 -7.38 11.77 -3.40
CA CYS A 130 -8.80 12.10 -3.18
C CYS A 130 -9.60 10.97 -2.54
N LEU A 131 -9.20 9.71 -2.73
CA LEU A 131 -9.82 8.55 -2.08
C LEU A 131 -9.70 8.56 -0.55
N MET A 132 -8.83 9.38 0.03
CA MET A 132 -8.80 9.53 1.49
C MET A 132 -10.07 10.19 2.05
N ALA A 133 -10.87 10.86 1.21
CA ALA A 133 -12.19 11.37 1.59
C ALA A 133 -13.31 10.33 1.46
N GLU A 134 -13.03 9.15 0.88
CA GLU A 134 -14.00 8.10 0.58
C GLU A 134 -13.54 6.76 1.18
N PRO A 135 -13.34 6.67 2.51
CA PRO A 135 -12.73 5.49 3.14
C PRO A 135 -13.55 4.21 2.95
N GLU A 136 -14.88 4.29 2.87
CA GLU A 136 -15.74 3.15 2.59
C GLU A 136 -15.53 2.59 1.18
N LEU A 137 -15.36 3.45 0.17
CA LEU A 137 -15.06 3.03 -1.19
C LEU A 137 -13.69 2.32 -1.25
N VAL A 138 -12.70 2.85 -0.52
CA VAL A 138 -11.38 2.22 -0.41
C VAL A 138 -11.48 0.87 0.30
N ARG A 139 -12.24 0.77 1.41
CA ARG A 139 -12.52 -0.49 2.11
C ARG A 139 -13.10 -1.53 1.17
N ASP A 140 -14.12 -1.16 0.40
CA ASP A 140 -14.82 -2.08 -0.50
C ASP A 140 -13.90 -2.54 -1.64
N GLY A 141 -13.12 -1.63 -2.21
CA GLY A 141 -12.10 -1.96 -3.21
C GLY A 141 -10.99 -2.89 -2.67
N VAL A 142 -10.48 -2.61 -1.47
CA VAL A 142 -9.47 -3.46 -0.82
C VAL A 142 -10.05 -4.82 -0.46
N LYS A 143 -11.30 -4.88 0.03
CA LYS A 143 -11.99 -6.13 0.29
C LYS A 143 -12.13 -6.97 -0.97
N ALA A 144 -12.55 -6.37 -2.08
CA ALA A 144 -12.69 -7.06 -3.36
C ALA A 144 -11.33 -7.61 -3.86
N MET A 145 -10.23 -6.89 -3.66
CA MET A 145 -8.89 -7.39 -3.98
C MET A 145 -8.48 -8.55 -3.07
N LEU A 146 -8.68 -8.43 -1.74
CA LEU A 146 -8.34 -9.48 -0.78
C LEU A 146 -9.13 -10.78 -1.04
N ASP A 147 -10.39 -10.68 -1.44
CA ASP A 147 -11.21 -11.85 -1.82
C ASP A 147 -10.77 -12.48 -3.14
N ALA A 148 -10.01 -11.76 -3.95
CA ALA A 148 -9.61 -12.17 -5.29
C ALA A 148 -8.23 -12.85 -5.35
N VAL A 149 -7.37 -12.67 -4.34
CA VAL A 149 -5.98 -13.17 -4.34
C VAL A 149 -5.53 -13.63 -2.95
N ASP A 150 -4.57 -14.56 -2.91
CA ASP A 150 -3.96 -15.07 -1.67
C ASP A 150 -2.69 -14.28 -1.27
N ILE A 151 -2.20 -13.38 -2.12
CA ILE A 151 -1.04 -12.52 -1.81
C ILE A 151 -1.46 -11.28 -1.03
N PRO A 152 -0.55 -10.65 -0.25
CA PRO A 152 -0.88 -9.44 0.52
C PRO A 152 -1.46 -8.32 -0.33
N VAL A 153 -2.51 -7.67 0.18
CA VAL A 153 -3.04 -6.41 -0.35
C VAL A 153 -2.77 -5.31 0.67
N THR A 154 -2.12 -4.24 0.24
CA THR A 154 -1.67 -3.14 1.09
C THR A 154 -2.16 -1.79 0.56
N VAL A 155 -2.18 -0.76 1.40
CA VAL A 155 -2.62 0.58 1.02
C VAL A 155 -1.52 1.60 1.26
N LYS A 156 -1.20 2.42 0.24
CA LYS A 156 -0.26 3.53 0.39
C LYS A 156 -1.01 4.86 0.35
N HIS A 157 -0.94 5.63 1.44
CA HIS A 157 -1.72 6.86 1.63
C HIS A 157 -0.91 8.02 2.21
N ARG A 158 -1.53 9.18 2.31
CA ARG A 158 -1.03 10.40 2.97
C ARG A 158 -1.57 10.51 4.40
N ILE A 159 -1.23 11.58 5.11
CA ILE A 159 -1.73 11.86 6.47
C ILE A 159 -2.91 12.84 6.49
N GLY A 160 -3.33 13.32 5.34
CA GLY A 160 -4.45 14.22 5.13
C GLY A 160 -4.49 14.73 3.69
N ILE A 161 -5.53 15.49 3.37
CA ILE A 161 -5.75 16.14 2.07
C ILE A 161 -6.11 17.62 2.26
N ASP A 162 -5.55 18.49 1.44
CA ASP A 162 -5.76 19.94 1.48
C ASP A 162 -5.58 20.51 2.90
N ARG A 163 -6.62 21.12 3.46
CA ARG A 163 -6.64 21.67 4.81
C ARG A 163 -7.12 20.67 5.87
N VAL A 164 -7.53 19.46 5.45
CA VAL A 164 -7.96 18.40 6.34
C VAL A 164 -6.74 17.57 6.75
N GLU A 165 -6.18 17.88 7.89
CA GLU A 165 -4.94 17.27 8.39
C GLU A 165 -5.04 16.85 9.86
N SER A 166 -6.28 16.61 10.34
CA SER A 166 -6.48 16.14 11.71
C SER A 166 -6.03 14.67 11.86
N HIS A 167 -5.58 14.35 13.06
CA HIS A 167 -5.23 12.96 13.38
C HIS A 167 -6.45 12.03 13.28
N ASP A 168 -7.61 12.52 13.67
CA ASP A 168 -8.86 11.75 13.62
C ASP A 168 -9.24 11.39 12.18
N PHE A 169 -9.01 12.31 11.21
CA PHE A 169 -9.24 12.02 9.80
C PHE A 169 -8.41 10.82 9.29
N VAL A 170 -7.12 10.79 9.59
CA VAL A 170 -6.28 9.68 9.14
C VAL A 170 -6.54 8.39 9.94
N CYS A 171 -6.92 8.50 11.21
CA CYS A 171 -7.36 7.34 12.01
C CYS A 171 -8.66 6.75 11.49
N ASP A 172 -9.64 7.58 11.14
CA ASP A 172 -10.89 7.15 10.52
C ASP A 172 -10.66 6.44 9.21
N PHE A 173 -9.83 7.02 8.33
CA PHE A 173 -9.42 6.38 7.08
C PHE A 173 -8.81 4.99 7.31
N ILE A 174 -7.79 4.88 8.18
CA ILE A 174 -7.13 3.61 8.46
C ILE A 174 -8.10 2.62 9.11
N GLY A 175 -8.88 3.06 10.09
CA GLY A 175 -9.85 2.23 10.81
C GLY A 175 -10.88 1.62 9.86
N THR A 176 -11.51 2.45 9.04
CA THR A 176 -12.50 2.01 8.06
C THR A 176 -11.91 1.05 7.03
N VAL A 177 -10.75 1.39 6.45
CA VAL A 177 -10.09 0.52 5.47
C VAL A 177 -9.66 -0.81 6.09
N ALA A 178 -9.23 -0.82 7.34
CA ALA A 178 -8.83 -2.03 8.06
C ALA A 178 -9.97 -3.04 8.27
N GLU A 179 -11.24 -2.61 8.24
CA GLU A 179 -12.41 -3.49 8.28
C GLU A 179 -12.46 -4.47 7.09
N SER A 180 -11.84 -4.10 5.96
CA SER A 180 -11.67 -5.01 4.81
C SER A 180 -10.81 -6.24 5.10
N GLY A 181 -9.99 -6.19 6.16
CA GLY A 181 -8.94 -7.17 6.46
C GLY A 181 -7.53 -6.69 6.11
N CYS A 182 -7.36 -5.49 5.54
CA CYS A 182 -6.04 -4.89 5.30
C CYS A 182 -5.27 -4.72 6.61
N ARG A 183 -3.98 -5.10 6.61
CA ARG A 183 -3.10 -5.04 7.80
C ARG A 183 -1.83 -4.22 7.59
N VAL A 184 -1.56 -3.79 6.37
CA VAL A 184 -0.33 -3.05 6.05
C VAL A 184 -0.68 -1.73 5.37
N PHE A 185 -0.31 -0.65 6.04
CA PHE A 185 -0.48 0.73 5.57
C PHE A 185 0.89 1.39 5.40
N VAL A 186 1.16 1.89 4.20
CA VAL A 186 2.41 2.60 3.85
C VAL A 186 2.14 4.09 3.87
N VAL A 187 2.62 4.78 4.90
CA VAL A 187 2.29 6.18 5.15
C VAL A 187 3.33 7.12 4.54
N HIS A 188 2.93 7.98 3.61
CA HIS A 188 3.71 9.16 3.26
C HIS A 188 3.39 10.28 4.26
N ALA A 189 4.32 10.59 5.15
CA ALA A 189 4.13 11.48 6.30
C ALA A 189 4.01 12.97 5.92
N ARG A 190 3.27 13.27 4.85
CA ARG A 190 2.95 14.62 4.36
C ARG A 190 1.48 14.69 3.98
N ASN A 191 0.88 15.84 4.16
CA ASN A 191 -0.43 16.13 3.58
C ASN A 191 -0.36 16.14 2.06
N ALA A 192 -1.45 15.81 1.37
CA ALA A 192 -1.59 15.99 -0.08
C ALA A 192 -2.40 17.25 -0.36
N TRP A 193 -1.84 18.18 -1.10
CA TRP A 193 -2.58 19.30 -1.66
C TRP A 193 -3.10 18.89 -3.03
N LEU A 194 -4.41 18.81 -3.15
CA LEU A 194 -5.09 18.41 -4.38
C LEU A 194 -5.06 19.53 -5.40
N GLU A 195 -5.08 20.77 -4.95
CA GLU A 195 -5.01 21.96 -5.79
C GLU A 195 -3.79 22.82 -5.47
N GLY A 196 -3.31 23.55 -6.47
CA GLY A 196 -2.27 24.58 -6.33
C GLY A 196 -0.83 24.06 -6.23
N LEU A 197 -0.58 22.75 -6.11
CA LEU A 197 0.76 22.16 -6.08
C LEU A 197 0.89 21.02 -7.09
N SER A 198 1.96 21.03 -7.85
CA SER A 198 2.36 19.90 -8.70
C SER A 198 2.69 18.66 -7.84
N PRO A 199 2.71 17.45 -8.42
CA PRO A 199 3.12 16.24 -7.69
C PRO A 199 4.54 16.33 -7.12
N LYS A 200 5.45 17.08 -7.75
CA LYS A 200 6.79 17.33 -7.25
C LYS A 200 6.75 18.21 -5.99
N GLU A 201 6.08 19.35 -6.06
CA GLU A 201 5.92 20.27 -4.93
C GLU A 201 5.20 19.61 -3.75
N ASN A 202 4.25 18.72 -4.00
CA ASN A 202 3.58 17.89 -2.99
C ASN A 202 4.51 16.94 -2.22
N ARG A 203 5.75 16.75 -2.68
CA ARG A 203 6.78 16.00 -1.96
C ARG A 203 7.77 16.89 -1.20
N GLU A 204 7.76 18.19 -1.47
CA GLU A 204 8.73 19.15 -0.95
C GLU A 204 8.09 20.19 -0.02
N VAL A 205 6.96 20.78 -0.45
CA VAL A 205 6.33 21.91 0.23
C VAL A 205 5.55 21.52 1.50
N PRO A 206 4.63 20.53 1.50
CA PRO A 206 3.95 20.15 2.74
C PRO A 206 4.95 19.62 3.77
N PRO A 207 4.85 20.03 5.06
CA PRO A 207 5.80 19.61 6.07
C PRO A 207 5.79 18.09 6.28
N LEU A 208 6.97 17.53 6.51
CA LEU A 208 7.13 16.12 6.85
C LEU A 208 6.84 15.92 8.33
N ARG A 209 5.84 15.08 8.67
CA ARG A 209 5.33 14.89 10.04
C ARG A 209 5.48 13.43 10.49
N TYR A 210 6.68 13.02 10.83
CA TYR A 210 6.95 11.68 11.35
C TYR A 210 6.23 11.36 12.66
N GLU A 211 6.00 12.38 13.51
CA GLU A 211 5.26 12.24 14.76
C GLU A 211 3.85 11.69 14.55
N THR A 212 3.18 12.06 13.46
CA THR A 212 1.86 11.50 13.08
C THR A 212 1.96 10.01 12.84
N VAL A 213 2.99 9.55 12.12
CA VAL A 213 3.20 8.12 11.84
C VAL A 213 3.49 7.34 13.13
N HIS A 214 4.32 7.90 14.02
CA HIS A 214 4.59 7.30 15.32
C HIS A 214 3.32 7.21 16.20
N ARG A 215 2.45 8.22 16.12
CA ARG A 215 1.17 8.21 16.81
C ARG A 215 0.24 7.14 16.24
N LEU A 216 0.09 7.07 14.91
CA LEU A 216 -0.67 6.02 14.23
C LEU A 216 -0.21 4.62 14.63
N LYS A 217 1.10 4.38 14.70
CA LYS A 217 1.62 3.07 15.14
C LYS A 217 1.30 2.72 16.60
N ARG A 218 1.10 3.71 17.48
CA ARG A 218 0.62 3.48 18.85
C ARG A 218 -0.87 3.20 18.90
N ASP A 219 -1.66 3.91 18.07
CA ASP A 219 -3.12 3.78 18.04
C ASP A 219 -3.53 2.46 17.33
N PHE A 220 -2.73 1.99 16.37
CA PHE A 220 -2.93 0.74 15.62
C PHE A 220 -1.73 -0.21 15.78
N PRO A 221 -1.49 -0.79 16.96
CA PRO A 221 -0.29 -1.59 17.23
C PRO A 221 -0.21 -2.90 16.44
N SER A 222 -1.33 -3.37 15.92
CA SER A 222 -1.45 -4.61 15.13
C SER A 222 -1.20 -4.44 13.63
N PHE A 223 -0.97 -3.20 13.16
CA PHE A 223 -0.75 -2.89 11.74
C PHE A 223 0.71 -2.59 11.47
#